data_e006ff4ce392b27d28427f4fe5194f07
#
_entry.id   e006ff4ce392b27d28427f4fe5194f07
#
_cell.length_a   1.000
_cell.length_b   1.000
_cell.length_c   1.000
_cell.angle_alpha   90.00
_cell.angle_beta   90.00
_cell.angle_gamma   90.00
#
_symmetry.space_group_name_H-M   'P 1'
#
loop_
_entity.id
_entity.type
_entity.pdbx_description
1 polymer ?
#
loop_
_entity_poly.entity_id
_entity_poly.type
_entity_poly.pdbx_seq_one_letter_code
_entity_poly.pdbx_strand_id
1 'polypeptide(L)'
;MKTLWVNSNFMHPTTKGGQIRTLEMLRHLHRWHEIHYVAIANPAQPEGPARAHEYSCKSYPFPYCVPSKSSPAFYAELVRGLFSATPVAVERFHPPGMRAFLEDLIRRERFDCAVVDHLAPTSYFPDLPHAIFFQHNVETVIWRRHLEHASNPLRHAYFKLQADRMYHYERRVSRASGHIVAVSRTDADEMRRLFDVTRVTEIPTGVNLEYCRPTDQSAGRPAMLQPAVFRPSS
;
A
#
# COMPACT_ATOMS: atom_id res chain seq x y z
N MET A 1 -7.54 6.25 21.43
CA MET A 1 -7.25 4.86 21.03
C MET A 1 -5.79 4.77 20.66
N LYS A 2 -5.10 3.71 21.07
CA LYS A 2 -3.73 3.39 20.67
C LYS A 2 -3.76 2.49 19.43
N THR A 3 -3.32 3.01 18.30
CA THR A 3 -3.46 2.36 17.00
C THR A 3 -2.10 2.00 16.43
N LEU A 4 -1.93 0.74 16.04
CA LEU A 4 -0.78 0.28 15.27
C LEU A 4 -1.06 0.47 13.78
N TRP A 5 -0.25 1.24 13.08
CA TRP A 5 -0.33 1.43 11.63
C TRP A 5 0.90 0.82 10.95
N VAL A 6 0.67 -0.18 10.12
CA VAL A 6 1.76 -0.92 9.45
C VAL A 6 1.71 -0.67 7.95
N ASN A 7 2.80 -0.15 7.39
CA ASN A 7 2.94 0.14 5.96
C ASN A 7 4.29 -0.38 5.44
N SER A 8 4.43 -0.52 4.13
CA SER A 8 5.70 -0.90 3.49
C SER A 8 6.71 0.24 3.43
N ASN A 9 6.29 1.50 3.57
CA ASN A 9 7.15 2.67 3.41
C ASN A 9 6.80 3.75 4.43
N PHE A 10 7.77 4.61 4.74
CA PHE A 10 7.51 5.89 5.37
C PHE A 10 6.82 6.84 4.38
N MET A 11 6.10 7.85 4.89
CA MET A 11 5.33 8.77 4.05
C MET A 11 6.20 9.79 3.31
N HIS A 12 7.41 10.03 3.78
CA HIS A 12 8.36 10.95 3.14
C HIS A 12 9.52 10.20 2.46
N PRO A 13 10.01 10.68 1.30
CA PRO A 13 9.44 11.76 0.49
C PRO A 13 8.09 11.36 -0.13
N THR A 14 7.16 12.33 -0.17
CA THR A 14 5.79 12.10 -0.62
C THR A 14 5.73 12.24 -2.15
N THR A 15 5.86 11.15 -2.86
CA THR A 15 5.95 11.12 -4.33
C THR A 15 4.78 10.43 -5.02
N LYS A 16 3.90 9.76 -4.28
CA LYS A 16 2.79 8.94 -4.82
C LYS A 16 1.47 9.35 -4.19
N GLY A 17 0.38 9.28 -4.97
CA GLY A 17 -0.97 9.63 -4.49
C GLY A 17 -1.41 8.86 -3.24
N GLY A 18 -1.11 7.57 -3.15
CA GLY A 18 -1.38 6.77 -1.95
C GLY A 18 -0.65 7.28 -0.70
N GLN A 19 0.62 7.71 -0.85
CA GLN A 19 1.38 8.30 0.26
C GLN A 19 0.77 9.64 0.70
N ILE A 20 0.38 10.51 -0.25
CA ILE A 20 -0.27 11.80 0.05
C ILE A 20 -1.53 11.55 0.88
N ARG A 21 -2.36 10.63 0.42
CA ARG A 21 -3.60 10.27 1.09
C ARG A 21 -3.36 9.77 2.51
N THR A 22 -2.52 8.75 2.67
CA THR A 22 -2.21 8.19 3.99
C THR A 22 -1.60 9.23 4.91
N LEU A 23 -0.68 10.07 4.41
CA LEU A 23 -0.07 11.15 5.18
C LEU A 23 -1.11 12.13 5.71
N GLU A 24 -1.98 12.65 4.85
CA GLU A 24 -2.99 13.63 5.26
C GLU A 24 -4.01 13.02 6.23
N MET A 25 -4.42 11.78 5.99
CA MET A 25 -5.31 11.06 6.90
C MET A 25 -4.65 10.83 8.27
N LEU A 26 -3.41 10.38 8.31
CA LEU A 26 -2.68 10.14 9.55
C LEU A 26 -2.42 11.43 10.33
N ARG A 27 -2.10 12.56 9.65
CA ARG A 27 -1.97 13.87 10.29
C ARG A 27 -3.24 14.31 11.01
N HIS A 28 -4.41 13.96 10.48
CA HIS A 28 -5.68 14.24 11.14
C HIS A 28 -5.98 13.26 12.27
N LEU A 29 -5.79 11.96 12.06
CA LEU A 29 -6.02 10.92 13.07
C LEU A 29 -5.08 11.08 14.27
N HIS A 30 -3.84 11.44 14.04
CA HIS A 30 -2.83 11.64 15.07
C HIS A 30 -3.19 12.74 16.10
N ARG A 31 -4.08 13.66 15.76
CA ARG A 31 -4.58 14.69 16.70
C ARG A 31 -5.49 14.11 17.79
N TRP A 32 -6.10 12.94 17.52
CA TRP A 32 -7.12 12.34 18.38
C TRP A 32 -6.76 10.95 18.87
N HIS A 33 -5.77 10.33 18.22
CA HIS A 33 -5.36 8.96 18.49
C HIS A 33 -3.86 8.85 18.65
N GLU A 34 -3.43 7.93 19.50
CA GLU A 34 -2.02 7.58 19.66
C GLU A 34 -1.61 6.64 18.52
N ILE A 35 -1.01 7.19 17.47
CA ILE A 35 -0.60 6.43 16.30
C ILE A 35 0.84 5.93 16.46
N HIS A 36 1.02 4.62 16.45
CA HIS A 36 2.30 3.94 16.39
C HIS A 36 2.52 3.44 14.97
N TYR A 37 3.52 3.97 14.29
CA TYR A 37 3.76 3.72 12.87
C TYR A 37 4.94 2.79 12.65
N VAL A 38 4.72 1.66 11.97
CA VAL A 38 5.77 0.69 11.59
C VAL A 38 5.92 0.67 10.09
N ALA A 39 7.13 0.85 9.58
CA ALA A 39 7.42 0.71 8.17
C ALA A 39 8.88 0.31 7.90
N ILE A 40 9.10 -0.16 6.68
CA ILE A 40 10.45 -0.40 6.16
C ILE A 40 11.16 0.94 6.02
N ALA A 41 12.36 1.03 6.60
CA ALA A 41 13.25 2.17 6.48
C ALA A 41 14.41 1.84 5.55
N ASN A 42 14.46 2.49 4.41
CA ASN A 42 15.63 2.43 3.53
C ASN A 42 16.72 3.35 4.11
N PRO A 43 17.92 2.83 4.46
CA PRO A 43 19.00 3.65 4.98
C PRO A 43 19.41 4.81 4.06
N ALA A 44 19.21 4.68 2.75
CA ALA A 44 19.47 5.73 1.78
C ALA A 44 18.43 6.87 1.77
N GLN A 45 17.33 6.72 2.53
CA GLN A 45 16.23 7.69 2.61
C GLN A 45 15.89 8.01 4.07
N PRO A 46 16.78 8.70 4.80
CA PRO A 46 16.60 8.98 6.24
C PRO A 46 15.46 9.97 6.52
N GLU A 47 15.02 10.71 5.53
CA GLU A 47 13.93 11.69 5.65
C GLU A 47 12.62 11.04 6.14
N GLY A 48 12.32 9.83 5.67
CA GLY A 48 11.09 9.13 6.04
C GLY A 48 10.93 8.95 7.55
N PRO A 49 11.84 8.26 8.23
CA PRO A 49 11.82 8.14 9.69
C PRO A 49 11.94 9.47 10.43
N ALA A 50 12.78 10.40 9.95
CA ALA A 50 13.00 11.69 10.60
C ALA A 50 11.73 12.55 10.68
N ARG A 51 10.86 12.45 9.68
CA ARG A 51 9.60 13.21 9.59
C ARG A 51 8.37 12.42 10.06
N ALA A 52 8.53 11.24 10.62
CA ALA A 52 7.42 10.42 11.09
C ALA A 52 6.61 11.07 12.24
N HIS A 53 7.24 11.98 13.00
CA HIS A 53 6.58 12.75 14.06
C HIS A 53 5.45 13.67 13.54
N GLU A 54 5.40 13.98 12.24
CA GLU A 54 4.32 14.77 11.64
C GLU A 54 2.97 14.04 11.64
N TYR A 55 2.98 12.71 11.74
CA TYR A 55 1.79 11.88 11.56
C TYR A 55 1.70 10.66 12.53
N SER A 56 2.62 10.55 13.47
CA SER A 56 2.62 9.49 14.48
C SER A 56 3.25 9.93 15.80
N CYS A 57 2.76 9.38 16.92
CA CYS A 57 3.35 9.60 18.25
C CYS A 57 4.66 8.84 18.40
N LYS A 58 4.75 7.67 17.77
CA LYS A 58 5.91 6.80 17.83
C LYS A 58 6.10 6.10 16.50
N SER A 59 7.32 6.05 16.01
CA SER A 59 7.65 5.33 14.79
C SER A 59 8.68 4.25 15.05
N TYR A 60 8.57 3.16 14.29
CA TYR A 60 9.45 1.99 14.38
C TYR A 60 10.01 1.71 12.98
N PRO A 61 11.15 2.31 12.65
CA PRO A 61 11.81 2.07 11.37
C PRO A 61 12.46 0.69 11.38
N PHE A 62 12.01 -0.18 10.48
CA PHE A 62 12.63 -1.49 10.30
C PHE A 62 13.63 -1.42 9.14
N PRO A 63 14.95 -1.61 9.39
CA PRO A 63 15.97 -1.43 8.37
C PRO A 63 15.88 -2.54 7.30
N TYR A 64 15.58 -2.16 6.07
CA TYR A 64 15.57 -3.07 4.93
C TYR A 64 15.68 -2.28 3.63
N CYS A 65 16.52 -2.78 2.72
CA CYS A 65 16.69 -2.18 1.40
C CYS A 65 15.98 -3.03 0.35
N VAL A 66 14.88 -2.50 -0.18
CA VAL A 66 14.19 -3.14 -1.31
C VAL A 66 15.04 -2.95 -2.57
N PRO A 67 15.44 -4.03 -3.27
CA PRO A 67 16.28 -3.92 -4.46
C PRO A 67 15.66 -3.04 -5.54
N SER A 68 16.45 -2.15 -6.13
CA SER A 68 15.98 -1.29 -7.22
C SER A 68 15.67 -2.13 -8.47
N LYS A 69 14.70 -1.68 -9.28
CA LYS A 69 14.24 -2.41 -10.49
C LYS A 69 15.33 -2.63 -11.55
N SER A 70 16.44 -1.91 -11.47
CA SER A 70 17.59 -2.03 -12.39
C SER A 70 18.75 -2.85 -11.83
N SER A 71 18.64 -3.33 -10.59
CA SER A 71 19.75 -4.07 -9.93
C SER A 71 19.75 -5.56 -10.30
N PRO A 72 20.92 -6.22 -10.32
CA PRO A 72 21.01 -7.68 -10.47
C PRO A 72 20.21 -8.43 -9.41
N ALA A 73 20.15 -7.90 -8.18
CA ALA A 73 19.38 -8.46 -7.08
C ALA A 73 17.88 -8.49 -7.40
N PHE A 74 17.35 -7.47 -8.08
CA PHE A 74 15.97 -7.46 -8.55
C PHE A 74 15.66 -8.60 -9.53
N TYR A 75 16.56 -8.84 -10.50
CA TYR A 75 16.38 -9.94 -11.46
C TYR A 75 16.48 -11.30 -10.78
N ALA A 76 17.36 -11.44 -9.79
CA ALA A 76 17.44 -12.66 -8.97
C ALA A 76 16.13 -12.89 -8.18
N GLU A 77 15.53 -11.82 -7.63
CA GLU A 77 14.20 -11.88 -6.98
C GLU A 77 13.11 -12.31 -7.97
N LEU A 78 13.11 -11.79 -9.21
CA LEU A 78 12.15 -12.20 -10.23
C LEU A 78 12.25 -13.69 -10.55
N VAL A 79 13.48 -14.20 -10.72
CA VAL A 79 13.73 -15.62 -10.99
C VAL A 79 13.31 -16.49 -9.81
N ARG A 80 13.71 -16.11 -8.59
CA ARG A 80 13.28 -16.81 -7.37
C ARG A 80 11.77 -16.78 -7.23
N GLY A 81 11.16 -15.64 -7.53
CA GLY A 81 9.73 -15.44 -7.50
C GLY A 81 8.94 -16.35 -8.47
N LEU A 82 9.57 -16.93 -9.51
CA LEU A 82 8.90 -17.90 -10.38
C LEU A 82 8.50 -19.18 -9.63
N PHE A 83 9.25 -19.52 -8.58
CA PHE A 83 9.01 -20.71 -7.75
C PHE A 83 8.22 -20.41 -6.46
N SER A 84 7.88 -19.14 -6.21
CA SER A 84 7.09 -18.73 -5.04
C SER A 84 5.60 -18.76 -5.35
N ALA A 85 4.76 -19.11 -4.37
CA ALA A 85 3.31 -18.97 -4.45
C ALA A 85 2.85 -17.52 -4.19
N THR A 86 3.72 -16.68 -3.61
CA THR A 86 3.44 -15.28 -3.31
C THR A 86 3.72 -14.39 -4.53
N PRO A 87 2.86 -13.40 -4.83
CA PRO A 87 3.13 -12.46 -5.91
C PRO A 87 4.44 -11.70 -5.65
N VAL A 88 5.24 -11.49 -6.70
CA VAL A 88 6.52 -10.78 -6.59
C VAL A 88 6.37 -9.36 -6.01
N ALA A 89 5.25 -8.68 -6.30
CA ALA A 89 4.97 -7.35 -5.76
C ALA A 89 4.81 -7.32 -4.24
N VAL A 90 4.39 -8.43 -3.64
CA VAL A 90 4.27 -8.61 -2.18
C VAL A 90 5.61 -9.08 -1.59
N GLU A 91 6.21 -10.09 -2.20
CA GLU A 91 7.43 -10.74 -1.69
C GLU A 91 8.61 -9.78 -1.57
N ARG A 92 8.75 -8.84 -2.50
CA ARG A 92 9.80 -7.80 -2.47
C ARG A 92 9.77 -6.91 -1.23
N PHE A 93 8.63 -6.76 -0.60
CA PHE A 93 8.45 -5.97 0.61
C PHE A 93 8.29 -6.84 1.87
N HIS A 94 8.87 -8.03 1.85
CA HIS A 94 8.84 -8.96 2.99
C HIS A 94 10.23 -9.05 3.65
N PRO A 95 10.60 -8.12 4.55
CA PRO A 95 11.90 -8.14 5.22
C PRO A 95 11.94 -9.31 6.21
N PRO A 96 13.03 -10.10 6.21
CA PRO A 96 13.24 -11.14 7.21
C PRO A 96 13.16 -10.56 8.63
N GLY A 97 12.49 -11.25 9.53
CA GLY A 97 12.35 -10.83 10.94
C GLY A 97 11.26 -9.80 11.23
N MET A 98 10.67 -9.14 10.23
CA MET A 98 9.60 -8.15 10.44
C MET A 98 8.38 -8.75 11.17
N ARG A 99 8.02 -9.99 10.85
CA ARG A 99 6.91 -10.68 11.50
C ARG A 99 7.17 -10.86 13.01
N ALA A 100 8.32 -11.39 13.37
CA ALA A 100 8.72 -11.59 14.78
C ALA A 100 8.80 -10.25 15.53
N PHE A 101 9.30 -9.19 14.87
CA PHE A 101 9.31 -7.85 15.41
C PHE A 101 7.89 -7.34 15.72
N LEU A 102 6.94 -7.52 14.80
CA LEU A 102 5.54 -7.10 15.02
C LEU A 102 4.85 -7.92 16.11
N GLU A 103 5.08 -9.23 16.17
CA GLU A 103 4.56 -10.10 17.23
C GLU A 103 5.02 -9.65 18.63
N ASP A 104 6.29 -9.31 18.74
CA ASP A 104 6.86 -8.79 19.97
C ASP A 104 6.32 -7.39 20.33
N LEU A 105 6.24 -6.50 19.34
CA LEU A 105 5.71 -5.17 19.51
C LEU A 105 4.23 -5.17 19.96
N ILE A 106 3.38 -5.96 19.31
CA ILE A 106 1.96 -6.10 19.63
C ILE A 106 1.77 -6.63 21.06
N ARG A 107 2.57 -7.61 21.45
CA ARG A 107 2.52 -8.17 22.81
C ARG A 107 2.92 -7.17 23.89
N ARG A 108 3.95 -6.35 23.64
CA ARG A 108 4.46 -5.38 24.62
C ARG A 108 3.61 -4.13 24.73
N GLU A 109 3.15 -3.61 23.63
CA GLU A 109 2.52 -2.28 23.57
C GLU A 109 0.98 -2.32 23.76
N ARG A 110 0.33 -3.44 23.52
CA ARG A 110 -1.13 -3.63 23.61
C ARG A 110 -1.90 -2.54 22.89
N PHE A 111 -2.17 -2.76 21.62
CA PHE A 111 -2.93 -1.82 20.77
C PHE A 111 -4.43 -2.09 20.84
N ASP A 112 -5.23 -1.02 20.78
CA ASP A 112 -6.69 -1.11 20.68
C ASP A 112 -7.14 -1.47 19.26
N CYS A 113 -6.35 -1.08 18.24
CA CYS A 113 -6.63 -1.30 16.84
C CYS A 113 -5.33 -1.47 16.05
N ALA A 114 -5.37 -2.29 15.01
CA ALA A 114 -4.29 -2.41 14.04
C ALA A 114 -4.80 -2.15 12.63
N VAL A 115 -4.05 -1.36 11.86
CA VAL A 115 -4.32 -1.07 10.46
C VAL A 115 -3.14 -1.56 9.63
N VAL A 116 -3.43 -2.42 8.65
CA VAL A 116 -2.46 -2.90 7.67
C VAL A 116 -2.71 -2.17 6.37
N ASP A 117 -1.84 -1.23 6.06
CA ASP A 117 -1.98 -0.30 4.97
C ASP A 117 -1.27 -0.83 3.72
N HIS A 118 -2.01 -1.07 2.65
CA HIS A 118 -1.63 -1.80 1.44
C HIS A 118 -1.50 -3.34 1.60
N LEU A 119 -1.38 -4.01 0.45
CA LEU A 119 -1.35 -5.47 0.39
C LEU A 119 -0.02 -6.08 0.87
N ALA A 120 1.12 -5.43 0.60
CA ALA A 120 2.42 -6.01 0.90
C ALA A 120 2.67 -6.27 2.40
N PRO A 121 2.31 -5.37 3.35
CA PRO A 121 2.46 -5.60 4.78
C PRO A 121 1.67 -6.79 5.32
N THR A 122 0.62 -7.24 4.62
CA THR A 122 -0.17 -8.41 5.04
C THR A 122 0.65 -9.70 5.05
N SER A 123 1.77 -9.73 4.32
CA SER A 123 2.66 -10.90 4.25
C SER A 123 3.41 -11.18 5.56
N TYR A 124 3.64 -10.16 6.35
CA TYR A 124 4.34 -10.26 7.63
C TYR A 124 3.50 -9.84 8.84
N PHE A 125 2.30 -9.31 8.63
CA PHE A 125 1.41 -8.98 9.75
C PHE A 125 0.86 -10.26 10.40
N PRO A 126 1.00 -10.42 11.74
CA PRO A 126 0.73 -11.71 12.38
C PRO A 126 -0.76 -12.03 12.56
N ASP A 127 -1.62 -11.03 12.73
CA ASP A 127 -3.01 -11.19 13.19
C ASP A 127 -4.01 -10.44 12.30
N LEU A 128 -4.16 -10.87 11.06
CA LEU A 128 -5.10 -10.28 10.10
C LEU A 128 -6.58 -10.33 10.55
N PRO A 129 -7.08 -11.38 11.24
CA PRO A 129 -8.46 -11.43 11.70
C PRO A 129 -8.85 -10.29 12.65
N HIS A 130 -7.92 -9.72 13.38
CA HIS A 130 -8.15 -8.58 14.28
C HIS A 130 -7.63 -7.24 13.73
N ALA A 131 -7.29 -7.18 12.45
CA ALA A 131 -6.80 -5.99 11.79
C ALA A 131 -7.78 -5.42 10.78
N ILE A 132 -7.68 -4.11 10.56
CA ILE A 132 -8.27 -3.41 9.44
C ILE A 132 -7.29 -3.47 8.27
N PHE A 133 -7.70 -4.09 7.18
CA PHE A 133 -6.96 -4.06 5.92
C PHE A 133 -7.36 -2.83 5.12
N PHE A 134 -6.46 -1.85 5.03
CA PHE A 134 -6.68 -0.62 4.30
C PHE A 134 -6.08 -0.73 2.90
N GLN A 135 -6.94 -0.84 1.89
CA GLN A 135 -6.54 -1.13 0.51
C GLN A 135 -6.79 0.05 -0.41
N HIS A 136 -5.75 0.50 -1.11
CA HIS A 136 -5.78 1.66 -2.01
C HIS A 136 -6.22 1.31 -3.44
N ASN A 137 -6.05 0.06 -3.86
CA ASN A 137 -6.43 -0.43 -5.19
C ASN A 137 -6.75 -1.91 -5.08
N VAL A 138 -7.55 -2.43 -6.00
CA VAL A 138 -7.67 -3.87 -6.19
C VAL A 138 -6.49 -4.33 -7.06
N GLU A 139 -5.43 -4.85 -6.42
CA GLU A 139 -4.18 -5.23 -7.09
C GLU A 139 -4.40 -6.28 -8.19
N THR A 140 -5.31 -7.22 -7.97
CA THR A 140 -5.74 -8.20 -8.98
C THR A 140 -6.17 -7.54 -10.30
N VAL A 141 -6.92 -6.43 -10.23
CA VAL A 141 -7.36 -5.70 -11.43
C VAL A 141 -6.18 -5.06 -12.15
N ILE A 142 -5.23 -4.49 -11.40
CA ILE A 142 -4.01 -3.90 -11.98
C ILE A 142 -3.19 -4.95 -12.72
N TRP A 143 -2.98 -6.12 -12.11
CA TRP A 143 -2.20 -7.20 -12.74
C TRP A 143 -2.91 -7.82 -13.95
N ARG A 144 -4.24 -7.91 -13.94
CA ARG A 144 -5.02 -8.32 -15.11
C ARG A 144 -4.88 -7.34 -16.27
N ARG A 145 -4.89 -6.03 -16.01
CA ARG A 145 -4.63 -5.02 -17.05
C ARG A 145 -3.22 -5.14 -17.62
N HIS A 146 -2.20 -5.42 -16.79
CA HIS A 146 -0.85 -5.70 -17.31
C HIS A 146 -0.82 -6.92 -18.23
N LEU A 147 -1.58 -7.98 -17.91
CA LEU A 147 -1.73 -9.16 -18.75
C LEU A 147 -2.38 -8.83 -20.10
N GLU A 148 -3.47 -8.06 -20.07
CA GLU A 148 -4.21 -7.65 -21.28
C GLU A 148 -3.35 -6.84 -22.27
N HIS A 149 -2.41 -6.03 -21.75
CA HIS A 149 -1.54 -5.19 -22.57
C HIS A 149 -0.18 -5.83 -22.91
N ALA A 150 0.03 -7.10 -22.56
CA ALA A 150 1.28 -7.80 -22.81
C ALA A 150 1.37 -8.26 -24.27
N SER A 151 2.20 -7.60 -25.08
CA SER A 151 2.39 -7.90 -26.51
C SER A 151 3.38 -9.05 -26.77
N ASN A 152 4.24 -9.39 -25.83
CA ASN A 152 5.26 -10.42 -25.97
C ASN A 152 4.80 -11.72 -25.27
N PRO A 153 4.88 -12.91 -25.91
CA PRO A 153 4.44 -14.17 -25.31
C PRO A 153 5.08 -14.50 -23.96
N LEU A 154 6.35 -14.19 -23.76
CA LEU A 154 7.04 -14.43 -22.48
C LEU A 154 6.51 -13.50 -21.40
N ARG A 155 6.29 -12.21 -21.73
CA ARG A 155 5.67 -11.25 -20.80
C ARG A 155 4.23 -11.66 -20.49
N HIS A 156 3.49 -12.12 -21.47
CA HIS A 156 2.12 -12.61 -21.29
C HIS A 156 2.08 -13.79 -20.31
N ALA A 157 2.93 -14.79 -20.49
CA ALA A 157 3.03 -15.94 -19.60
C ALA A 157 3.41 -15.52 -18.17
N TYR A 158 4.38 -14.60 -18.04
CA TYR A 158 4.78 -14.05 -16.74
C TYR A 158 3.64 -13.29 -16.06
N PHE A 159 2.99 -12.36 -16.77
CA PHE A 159 1.89 -11.58 -16.18
C PHE A 159 0.68 -12.44 -15.86
N LYS A 160 0.40 -13.49 -16.67
CA LYS A 160 -0.64 -14.48 -16.32
C LYS A 160 -0.34 -15.16 -15.00
N LEU A 161 0.86 -15.69 -14.83
CA LEU A 161 1.30 -16.32 -13.57
C LEU A 161 1.17 -15.35 -12.38
N GLN A 162 1.62 -14.10 -12.55
CA GLN A 162 1.57 -13.12 -11.46
C GLN A 162 0.13 -12.65 -11.17
N ALA A 163 -0.73 -12.50 -12.18
CA ALA A 163 -2.14 -12.13 -12.02
C ALA A 163 -2.91 -13.23 -11.28
N ASP A 164 -2.68 -14.51 -11.62
CA ASP A 164 -3.30 -15.64 -10.94
C ASP A 164 -2.86 -15.71 -9.46
N ARG A 165 -1.58 -15.55 -9.20
CA ARG A 165 -1.04 -15.50 -7.82
C ARG A 165 -1.59 -14.32 -7.03
N MET A 166 -1.67 -13.13 -7.66
CA MET A 166 -2.21 -11.93 -7.05
C MET A 166 -3.67 -12.13 -6.65
N TYR A 167 -4.48 -12.69 -7.53
CA TYR A 167 -5.87 -13.01 -7.24
C TYR A 167 -6.01 -13.94 -6.03
N HIS A 168 -5.27 -15.05 -5.99
CA HIS A 168 -5.34 -16.00 -4.89
C HIS A 168 -4.81 -15.40 -3.57
N TYR A 169 -3.76 -14.60 -3.65
CA TYR A 169 -3.19 -13.94 -2.49
C TYR A 169 -4.14 -12.89 -1.92
N GLU A 170 -4.59 -11.95 -2.75
CA GLU A 170 -5.46 -10.85 -2.33
C GLU A 170 -6.81 -11.36 -1.82
N ARG A 171 -7.38 -12.38 -2.48
CA ARG A 171 -8.59 -13.07 -2.00
C ARG A 171 -8.40 -13.70 -0.62
N ARG A 172 -7.28 -14.38 -0.39
CA ARG A 172 -6.97 -15.00 0.91
C ARG A 172 -6.84 -13.94 1.99
N VAL A 173 -6.10 -12.87 1.74
CA VAL A 173 -5.91 -11.75 2.68
C VAL A 173 -7.24 -11.07 2.98
N SER A 174 -8.01 -10.74 1.95
CA SER A 174 -9.30 -10.07 2.10
C SER A 174 -10.27 -10.88 2.95
N ARG A 175 -10.29 -12.19 2.77
CA ARG A 175 -11.13 -13.09 3.58
C ARG A 175 -10.64 -13.27 5.01
N ALA A 176 -9.33 -13.22 5.23
CA ALA A 176 -8.73 -13.37 6.54
C ALA A 176 -8.80 -12.10 7.38
N SER A 177 -8.91 -10.91 6.77
CA SER A 177 -8.91 -9.65 7.49
C SER A 177 -10.19 -9.43 8.29
N GLY A 178 -10.08 -8.81 9.46
CA GLY A 178 -11.20 -8.50 10.34
C GLY A 178 -12.19 -7.54 9.69
N HIS A 179 -11.68 -6.51 9.03
CA HIS A 179 -12.45 -5.53 8.26
C HIS A 179 -11.60 -5.01 7.11
N ILE A 180 -12.25 -4.60 6.01
CA ILE A 180 -11.56 -4.00 4.85
C ILE A 180 -12.06 -2.56 4.69
N VAL A 181 -11.12 -1.66 4.45
CA VAL A 181 -11.39 -0.29 4.03
C VAL A 181 -10.90 -0.12 2.60
N ALA A 182 -11.83 0.18 1.69
CA ALA A 182 -11.55 0.49 0.30
C ALA A 182 -11.62 2.01 0.07
N VAL A 183 -10.88 2.50 -0.91
CA VAL A 183 -10.73 3.94 -1.18
C VAL A 183 -11.82 4.52 -2.08
N SER A 184 -12.64 3.67 -2.67
CA SER A 184 -13.77 4.07 -3.51
C SER A 184 -14.87 2.99 -3.47
N ARG A 185 -16.07 3.40 -3.84
CA ARG A 185 -17.20 2.48 -4.02
C ARG A 185 -16.89 1.42 -5.08
N THR A 186 -16.28 1.82 -6.18
CA THR A 186 -15.88 0.91 -7.26
C THR A 186 -14.93 -0.18 -6.74
N ASP A 187 -13.90 0.19 -5.96
CA ASP A 187 -12.97 -0.79 -5.37
C ASP A 187 -13.69 -1.70 -4.37
N ALA A 188 -14.56 -1.14 -3.53
CA ALA A 188 -15.33 -1.93 -2.56
C ALA A 188 -16.24 -2.96 -3.26
N ASP A 189 -16.95 -2.56 -4.31
CA ASP A 189 -17.81 -3.44 -5.09
C ASP A 189 -17.01 -4.51 -5.84
N GLU A 190 -15.85 -4.14 -6.39
CA GLU A 190 -14.94 -5.08 -7.05
C GLU A 190 -14.36 -6.10 -6.07
N MET A 191 -14.00 -5.69 -4.84
CA MET A 191 -13.55 -6.61 -3.79
C MET A 191 -14.66 -7.59 -3.39
N ARG A 192 -15.89 -7.11 -3.21
CA ARG A 192 -17.05 -7.98 -2.93
C ARG A 192 -17.24 -9.01 -4.04
N ARG A 193 -17.21 -8.57 -5.29
CA ARG A 193 -17.40 -9.41 -6.46
C ARG A 193 -16.29 -10.44 -6.66
N LEU A 194 -15.01 -10.03 -6.53
CA LEU A 194 -13.86 -10.91 -6.81
C LEU A 194 -13.54 -11.86 -5.67
N PHE A 195 -13.68 -11.38 -4.43
CA PHE A 195 -13.15 -12.10 -3.27
C PHE A 195 -14.25 -12.69 -2.37
N ASP A 196 -15.52 -12.37 -2.68
CA ASP A 196 -16.68 -12.85 -1.91
C ASP A 196 -16.54 -12.44 -0.43
N VAL A 197 -16.34 -11.15 -0.20
CA VAL A 197 -16.19 -10.52 1.13
C VAL A 197 -17.34 -9.55 1.37
N THR A 198 -17.85 -9.52 2.61
CA THR A 198 -18.96 -8.63 3.01
C THR A 198 -18.50 -7.50 3.91
N ARG A 199 -17.41 -7.69 4.66
CA ARG A 199 -16.88 -6.72 5.63
C ARG A 199 -16.00 -5.68 4.94
N VAL A 200 -16.59 -4.92 4.03
CA VAL A 200 -15.89 -3.85 3.27
C VAL A 200 -16.65 -2.54 3.45
N THR A 201 -15.95 -1.52 3.93
CA THR A 201 -16.43 -0.13 4.01
C THR A 201 -15.66 0.73 3.04
N GLU A 202 -16.35 1.63 2.35
CA GLU A 202 -15.71 2.65 1.52
C GLU A 202 -15.38 3.90 2.33
N ILE A 203 -14.15 4.39 2.20
CA ILE A 203 -13.74 5.71 2.69
C ILE A 203 -13.15 6.47 1.51
N PRO A 204 -13.92 7.38 0.88
CA PRO A 204 -13.46 8.11 -0.29
C PRO A 204 -12.22 8.95 0.00
N THR A 205 -11.39 9.11 -1.02
CA THR A 205 -10.21 9.97 -0.93
C THR A 205 -10.66 11.43 -0.80
N GLY A 206 -10.29 12.07 0.30
CA GLY A 206 -10.43 13.50 0.48
C GLY A 206 -9.35 14.28 -0.29
N VAL A 207 -9.55 15.58 -0.42
CA VAL A 207 -8.55 16.53 -0.93
C VAL A 207 -8.24 17.58 0.14
N ASN A 208 -6.99 18.00 0.21
CA ASN A 208 -6.60 19.10 1.08
C ASN A 208 -7.05 20.43 0.43
N LEU A 209 -8.14 21.02 0.96
CA LEU A 209 -8.73 22.24 0.43
C LEU A 209 -7.84 23.47 0.65
N GLU A 210 -6.91 23.43 1.59
CA GLU A 210 -5.95 24.53 1.79
C GLU A 210 -4.89 24.53 0.68
N TYR A 211 -4.49 23.36 0.22
CA TYR A 211 -3.54 23.19 -0.88
C TYR A 211 -4.21 23.31 -2.25
N CYS A 212 -5.42 22.78 -2.41
CA CYS A 212 -6.18 22.79 -3.65
C CYS A 212 -7.15 24.00 -3.71
N ARG A 213 -6.67 25.20 -3.43
CA ARG A 213 -7.47 26.41 -3.62
C ARG A 213 -7.51 26.76 -5.11
N PRO A 214 -8.69 27.15 -5.65
CA PRO A 214 -8.72 27.78 -6.96
C PRO A 214 -7.82 29.02 -6.93
N THR A 215 -6.85 29.10 -7.82
CA THR A 215 -6.17 30.36 -8.07
C THR A 215 -7.22 31.32 -8.62
N ASP A 216 -7.38 32.49 -8.01
CA ASP A 216 -8.21 33.59 -8.54
C ASP A 216 -7.70 33.95 -9.93
N GLN A 217 -8.19 33.23 -10.94
CA GLN A 217 -8.06 33.66 -12.33
C GLN A 217 -9.15 34.68 -12.62
N SER A 218 -8.95 35.86 -12.11
CA SER A 218 -9.57 37.07 -12.70
C SER A 218 -8.99 37.24 -14.10
N ALA A 219 -9.78 36.91 -15.12
CA ALA A 219 -9.52 37.04 -16.53
C ALA A 219 -8.86 35.83 -17.21
N GLY A 220 -9.67 35.05 -17.91
CA GLY A 220 -9.22 34.14 -18.94
C GLY A 220 -9.82 32.72 -18.83
N ARG A 221 -10.46 32.29 -19.88
CA ARG A 221 -11.16 31.03 -20.14
C ARG A 221 -10.69 29.83 -19.28
N PRO A 222 -11.62 28.98 -18.80
CA PRO A 222 -11.24 27.75 -18.12
C PRO A 222 -10.37 26.91 -19.07
N ALA A 223 -9.10 26.71 -18.68
CA ALA A 223 -8.27 25.71 -19.34
C ALA A 223 -8.96 24.37 -19.11
N MET A 224 -9.48 23.77 -20.17
CA MET A 224 -9.90 22.37 -20.13
C MET A 224 -8.70 21.57 -19.61
N LEU A 225 -8.89 20.88 -18.52
CA LEU A 225 -7.96 19.85 -18.05
C LEU A 225 -7.82 18.83 -19.19
N GLN A 226 -6.77 18.96 -19.97
CA GLN A 226 -6.40 17.91 -20.90
C GLN A 226 -6.08 16.68 -20.04
N PRO A 227 -6.68 15.52 -20.32
CA PRO A 227 -6.29 14.29 -19.63
C PRO A 227 -4.80 14.10 -19.85
N ALA A 228 -4.06 13.89 -18.77
CA ALA A 228 -2.63 13.61 -18.83
C ALA A 228 -2.41 12.39 -19.72
N VAL A 229 -1.90 12.62 -20.92
CA VAL A 229 -1.49 11.55 -21.84
C VAL A 229 -0.24 10.95 -21.21
N PHE A 230 -0.40 9.78 -20.63
CA PHE A 230 0.71 8.97 -20.15
C PHE A 230 1.56 8.58 -21.36
N ARG A 231 2.70 9.26 -21.56
CA ARG A 231 3.71 8.83 -22.53
C ARG A 231 4.57 7.78 -21.83
N PRO A 232 4.63 6.52 -22.31
CA PRO A 232 5.61 5.58 -21.84
C PRO A 232 6.99 6.09 -22.26
N SER A 233 7.89 6.27 -21.30
CA SER A 233 9.31 6.50 -21.58
C SER A 233 9.88 5.26 -22.24
N SER A 234 10.43 5.47 -23.42
CA SER A 234 11.17 4.53 -24.25
C SER A 234 12.34 3.86 -23.50
#